data_7374f8d7803c24e58f0f1088a961ea64
#
_entry.id   7374f8d7803c24e58f0f1088a961ea64
#
_cell.length_a   1.000
_cell.length_b   1.000
_cell.length_c   1.000
_cell.angle_alpha   90.00
_cell.angle_beta   90.00
_cell.angle_gamma   90.00
#
_symmetry.space_group_name_H-M   'P 1'
#
loop_
_entity.id
_entity.type
_entity.pdbx_description
1 polymer ?
#
loop_
_entity_poly.entity_id
_entity_poly.type
_entity_poly.pdbx_seq_one_letter_code
_entity_poly.pdbx_strand_id
1 'polypeptide(L)'
;MFKVYSSSAGSGKTYTLTKEYLKLALHSNSDTYFTNILAVTFTNAAANEMKQRILEMLRRFSEWEYGMDEPPMLHDVVTELYPETLTNEGQYQEVVQLITLRAQKVFRQILHRYSDFSVMTIDKFTKKLVSSFTDELGLPFVFETKLDSDLLGDAVDRLLARIGEEGEEVLTDVVEKYYREKAEEGKNWGS
;
A
#
# COMPACT_ATOMS: atom_id res chain seq x y z
N MET A 1 17.53 0.66 -3.18
CA MET A 1 17.39 -0.21 -4.37
C MET A 1 15.92 -0.28 -4.77
N PHE A 2 15.58 -0.03 -6.04
CA PHE A 2 14.21 -0.13 -6.55
C PHE A 2 13.98 -1.52 -7.16
N LYS A 3 12.90 -2.21 -6.75
CA LYS A 3 12.53 -3.54 -7.26
C LYS A 3 11.12 -3.49 -7.83
N VAL A 4 10.91 -4.03 -9.02
CA VAL A 4 9.60 -4.17 -9.67
C VAL A 4 9.26 -5.65 -9.80
N TYR A 5 8.09 -6.03 -9.28
CA TYR A 5 7.55 -7.37 -9.43
C TYR A 5 6.36 -7.33 -10.39
N SER A 6 6.55 -7.85 -11.59
CA SER A 6 5.45 -8.02 -12.55
C SER A 6 4.78 -9.37 -12.32
N SER A 7 3.46 -9.37 -12.11
CA SER A 7 2.73 -10.61 -11.93
C SER A 7 1.27 -10.49 -12.38
N SER A 8 0.73 -11.54 -13.00
CA SER A 8 -0.68 -11.64 -13.40
C SER A 8 -1.61 -11.84 -12.19
N ALA A 9 -2.92 -11.73 -12.39
CA ALA A 9 -3.89 -12.06 -11.34
C ALA A 9 -3.73 -13.53 -10.90
N GLY A 10 -3.73 -13.78 -9.58
CA GLY A 10 -3.53 -15.14 -9.01
C GLY A 10 -2.08 -15.64 -8.91
N SER A 11 -1.09 -14.89 -9.37
CA SER A 11 0.32 -15.33 -9.47
C SER A 11 1.17 -15.08 -8.22
N GLY A 12 0.58 -15.01 -7.04
CA GLY A 12 1.33 -14.90 -5.78
C GLY A 12 1.82 -13.51 -5.39
N LYS A 13 1.24 -12.41 -5.96
CA LYS A 13 1.62 -11.02 -5.60
C LYS A 13 1.63 -10.79 -4.09
N THR A 14 0.55 -11.17 -3.42
CA THR A 14 0.41 -10.99 -1.98
C THR A 14 1.46 -11.80 -1.22
N TYR A 15 1.78 -13.01 -1.70
CA TYR A 15 2.87 -13.83 -1.12
C TYR A 15 4.21 -13.09 -1.22
N THR A 16 4.56 -12.61 -2.42
CA THR A 16 5.82 -11.90 -2.67
C THR A 16 5.92 -10.63 -1.81
N LEU A 17 4.86 -9.81 -1.76
CA LEU A 17 4.85 -8.59 -0.96
C LEU A 17 4.94 -8.87 0.54
N THR A 18 4.24 -9.91 1.03
CA THR A 18 4.35 -10.35 2.42
C THR A 18 5.78 -10.80 2.75
N LYS A 19 6.40 -11.59 1.86
CA LYS A 19 7.78 -12.04 2.01
C LYS A 19 8.76 -10.86 2.06
N GLU A 20 8.65 -9.90 1.13
CA GLU A 20 9.51 -8.71 1.12
C GLU A 20 9.32 -7.86 2.38
N TYR A 21 8.09 -7.71 2.87
CA TYR A 21 7.84 -7.04 4.15
C TYR A 21 8.54 -7.74 5.31
N LEU A 22 8.39 -9.07 5.41
CA LEU A 22 9.01 -9.89 6.46
C LEU A 22 10.54 -9.83 6.40
N LYS A 23 11.13 -9.87 5.21
CA LYS A 23 12.57 -9.70 5.03
C LYS A 23 13.05 -8.37 5.60
N LEU A 24 12.37 -7.27 5.32
CA LEU A 24 12.70 -5.95 5.87
C LEU A 24 12.56 -5.91 7.39
N ALA A 25 11.46 -6.44 7.92
CA ALA A 25 11.18 -6.41 9.36
C ALA A 25 12.11 -7.31 10.17
N LEU A 26 12.53 -8.46 9.60
CA LEU A 26 13.33 -9.47 10.30
C LEU A 26 14.84 -9.38 10.03
N HIS A 27 15.26 -8.66 8.98
CA HIS A 27 16.69 -8.44 8.71
C HIS A 27 17.33 -7.52 9.76
N SER A 28 16.59 -6.53 10.24
CA SER A 28 17.08 -5.58 11.25
C SER A 28 17.27 -6.23 12.62
N ASN A 29 18.29 -5.76 13.36
CA ASN A 29 18.47 -6.10 14.77
C ASN A 29 17.48 -5.36 15.69
N SER A 30 16.69 -4.42 15.16
CA SER A 30 15.69 -3.66 15.91
C SER A 30 14.32 -4.36 15.82
N ASP A 31 13.78 -4.73 16.96
CA ASP A 31 12.45 -5.36 17.07
C ASP A 31 11.30 -4.41 16.67
N THR A 32 11.61 -3.11 16.55
CA THR A 32 10.65 -2.05 16.16
C THR A 32 10.88 -1.52 14.74
N TYR A 33 11.76 -2.14 13.93
CA TYR A 33 12.05 -1.66 12.59
C TYR A 33 10.83 -1.59 11.67
N PHE A 34 9.79 -2.40 11.94
CA PHE A 34 8.52 -2.38 11.22
C PHE A 34 7.85 -0.99 11.20
N THR A 35 8.15 -0.11 12.18
CA THR A 35 7.63 1.27 12.21
C THR A 35 8.19 2.14 11.09
N ASN A 36 9.31 1.73 10.48
CA ASN A 36 9.95 2.40 9.35
C ASN A 36 9.51 1.81 7.99
N ILE A 37 8.64 0.81 8.00
CA ILE A 37 8.14 0.16 6.79
C ILE A 37 6.74 0.68 6.47
N LEU A 38 6.57 1.22 5.27
CA LEU A 38 5.27 1.62 4.74
C LEU A 38 4.87 0.66 3.63
N ALA A 39 3.71 0.04 3.76
CA ALA A 39 3.07 -0.73 2.70
C ALA A 39 1.74 -0.07 2.30
N VAL A 40 1.58 0.22 1.02
CA VAL A 40 0.37 0.89 0.50
C VAL A 40 -0.36 0.02 -0.51
N THR A 41 -1.68 0.11 -0.48
CA THR A 41 -2.60 -0.59 -1.38
C THR A 41 -3.67 0.36 -1.88
N PHE A 42 -4.47 -0.07 -2.87
CA PHE A 42 -5.60 0.73 -3.35
C PHE A 42 -6.85 0.58 -2.47
N THR A 43 -7.12 -0.62 -1.94
CA THR A 43 -8.37 -0.90 -1.23
C THR A 43 -8.14 -1.24 0.24
N ASN A 44 -9.12 -0.93 1.08
CA ASN A 44 -9.10 -1.33 2.49
C ASN A 44 -9.08 -2.86 2.66
N ALA A 45 -9.77 -3.59 1.78
CA ALA A 45 -9.76 -5.05 1.78
C ALA A 45 -8.35 -5.60 1.57
N ALA A 46 -7.62 -5.10 0.54
CA ALA A 46 -6.24 -5.51 0.28
C ALA A 46 -5.28 -5.13 1.41
N ALA A 47 -5.45 -3.95 2.02
CA ALA A 47 -4.64 -3.54 3.17
C ALA A 47 -4.86 -4.45 4.38
N ASN A 48 -6.11 -4.80 4.67
CA ASN A 48 -6.46 -5.70 5.77
C ASN A 48 -5.95 -7.14 5.51
N GLU A 49 -6.12 -7.65 4.29
CA GLU A 49 -5.58 -8.96 3.89
C GLU A 49 -4.06 -9.01 4.08
N MET A 50 -3.35 -7.98 3.63
CA MET A 50 -1.90 -7.90 3.79
C MET A 50 -1.48 -7.88 5.27
N LYS A 51 -2.18 -7.08 6.11
CA LYS A 51 -1.95 -7.08 7.57
C LYS A 51 -2.12 -8.47 8.17
N GLN A 52 -3.24 -9.14 7.86
CA GLN A 52 -3.53 -10.46 8.37
C GLN A 52 -2.44 -11.47 7.96
N ARG A 53 -2.02 -11.47 6.70
CA ARG A 53 -0.97 -12.36 6.19
C ARG A 53 0.37 -12.13 6.88
N ILE A 54 0.78 -10.86 7.05
CA ILE A 54 2.03 -10.54 7.76
C ILE A 54 1.98 -11.05 9.21
N LEU A 55 0.89 -10.77 9.92
CA LEU A 55 0.73 -11.22 11.31
C LEU A 55 0.66 -12.74 11.42
N GLU A 56 -0.05 -13.41 10.51
CA GLU A 56 -0.12 -14.87 10.48
C GLU A 56 1.27 -15.49 10.25
N MET A 57 2.05 -14.96 9.30
CA MET A 57 3.39 -15.47 9.05
C MET A 57 4.34 -15.21 10.21
N LEU A 58 4.31 -14.02 10.82
CA LEU A 58 5.10 -13.73 12.02
C LEU A 58 4.75 -14.70 13.16
N ARG A 59 3.47 -14.99 13.36
CA ARG A 59 3.01 -15.96 14.35
C ARG A 59 3.54 -17.37 14.02
N ARG A 60 3.37 -17.84 12.78
CA ARG A 60 3.87 -19.15 12.34
C ARG A 60 5.38 -19.26 12.50
N PHE A 61 6.15 -18.22 12.15
CA PHE A 61 7.60 -18.19 12.35
C PHE A 61 7.96 -18.25 13.84
N SER A 62 7.24 -17.51 14.70
CA SER A 62 7.49 -17.45 16.13
C SER A 62 7.15 -18.74 16.89
N GLU A 63 6.25 -19.56 16.35
CA GLU A 63 5.80 -20.84 16.92
C GLU A 63 6.54 -22.05 16.33
N TRP A 64 7.39 -21.82 15.32
CA TRP A 64 8.11 -22.92 14.69
C TRP A 64 9.23 -23.45 15.58
N GLU A 65 9.32 -24.79 15.69
CA GLU A 65 10.37 -25.49 16.43
C GLU A 65 11.04 -26.53 15.52
N TYR A 66 12.29 -26.83 15.82
CA TYR A 66 13.06 -27.85 15.09
C TYR A 66 12.34 -29.20 15.11
N GLY A 67 12.16 -29.79 13.93
CA GLY A 67 11.44 -31.05 13.73
C GLY A 67 9.97 -30.89 13.31
N MET A 68 9.45 -29.66 13.28
CA MET A 68 8.18 -29.36 12.62
C MET A 68 8.37 -29.14 11.12
N ASP A 69 7.28 -29.26 10.34
CA ASP A 69 7.27 -28.85 8.94
C ASP A 69 7.59 -27.35 8.84
N GLU A 70 8.67 -27.03 8.15
CA GLU A 70 9.09 -25.65 7.98
C GLU A 70 8.14 -24.90 7.05
N PRO A 71 7.61 -23.73 7.46
CA PRO A 71 6.80 -22.90 6.56
C PRO A 71 7.61 -22.51 5.31
N PRO A 72 7.11 -22.72 4.08
CA PRO A 72 7.86 -22.41 2.86
C PRO A 72 8.35 -20.96 2.81
N MET A 73 7.57 -20.03 3.37
CA MET A 73 7.97 -18.61 3.42
C MET A 73 9.11 -18.37 4.42
N LEU A 74 9.24 -19.17 5.49
CA LEU A 74 10.36 -19.09 6.43
C LEU A 74 11.65 -19.49 5.71
N HIS A 75 11.63 -20.58 4.98
CA HIS A 75 12.74 -21.05 4.16
C HIS A 75 13.17 -19.97 3.14
N ASP A 76 12.21 -19.41 2.40
CA ASP A 76 12.46 -18.33 1.42
C ASP A 76 13.11 -17.11 2.09
N VAL A 77 12.60 -16.67 3.25
CA VAL A 77 13.14 -15.51 3.98
C VAL A 77 14.56 -15.77 4.44
N VAL A 78 14.83 -16.94 5.01
CA VAL A 78 16.17 -17.32 5.48
C VAL A 78 17.16 -17.35 4.33
N THR A 79 16.86 -18.08 3.27
CA THR A 79 17.77 -18.29 2.13
C THR A 79 18.00 -17.02 1.32
N GLU A 80 17.00 -16.12 1.24
CA GLU A 80 17.18 -14.84 0.54
C GLU A 80 17.90 -13.78 1.38
N LEU A 81 17.80 -13.80 2.70
CA LEU A 81 18.54 -12.88 3.58
C LEU A 81 19.97 -13.35 3.85
N TYR A 82 20.17 -14.65 3.90
CA TYR A 82 21.44 -15.31 4.25
C TYR A 82 21.77 -16.44 3.26
N PRO A 83 22.10 -16.08 2.01
CA PRO A 83 22.33 -17.08 0.93
C PRO A 83 23.49 -18.04 1.23
N GLU A 84 24.40 -17.68 2.11
CA GLU A 84 25.48 -18.56 2.57
C GLU A 84 24.98 -19.80 3.32
N THR A 85 23.77 -19.75 3.85
CA THR A 85 23.17 -20.90 4.56
C THR A 85 22.80 -22.08 3.65
N LEU A 86 22.68 -21.84 2.35
CA LEU A 86 22.35 -22.87 1.35
C LEU A 86 23.39 -23.98 1.25
N THR A 87 24.62 -23.74 1.67
CA THR A 87 25.75 -24.68 1.58
C THR A 87 26.13 -25.32 2.91
N ASN A 88 25.48 -24.91 4.02
CA ASN A 88 25.84 -25.39 5.37
C ASN A 88 24.59 -25.54 6.23
N GLU A 89 24.18 -26.80 6.47
CA GLU A 89 23.01 -27.13 7.26
C GLU A 89 23.08 -26.62 8.71
N GLY A 90 24.23 -26.64 9.35
CA GLY A 90 24.40 -26.10 10.70
C GLY A 90 24.16 -24.60 10.76
N GLN A 91 24.70 -23.83 9.80
CA GLN A 91 24.46 -22.40 9.70
C GLN A 91 22.99 -22.10 9.38
N TYR A 92 22.37 -22.89 8.52
CA TYR A 92 20.96 -22.76 8.23
C TYR A 92 20.11 -22.83 9.50
N GLN A 93 20.31 -23.84 10.33
CA GLN A 93 19.57 -24.04 11.58
C GLN A 93 19.79 -22.87 12.57
N GLU A 94 21.01 -22.37 12.69
CA GLU A 94 21.31 -21.21 13.54
C GLU A 94 20.56 -19.96 13.06
N VAL A 95 20.52 -19.71 11.76
CA VAL A 95 19.82 -18.55 11.17
C VAL A 95 18.30 -18.71 11.30
N VAL A 96 17.75 -19.91 11.09
CA VAL A 96 16.32 -20.16 11.31
C VAL A 96 15.93 -19.83 12.75
N GLN A 97 16.71 -20.29 13.74
CA GLN A 97 16.46 -19.95 15.15
C GLN A 97 16.52 -18.45 15.40
N LEU A 98 17.51 -17.75 14.81
CA LEU A 98 17.61 -16.30 14.91
C LEU A 98 16.36 -15.60 14.35
N ILE A 99 15.89 -16.00 13.14
CA ILE A 99 14.71 -15.43 12.50
C ILE A 99 13.44 -15.74 13.32
N THR A 100 13.30 -16.94 13.87
CA THR A 100 12.19 -17.32 14.76
C THR A 100 12.13 -16.42 16.00
N LEU A 101 13.26 -16.22 16.67
CA LEU A 101 13.33 -15.32 17.84
C LEU A 101 13.01 -13.87 17.48
N ARG A 102 13.50 -13.39 16.33
CA ARG A 102 13.15 -12.04 15.82
C ARG A 102 11.67 -11.93 15.50
N ALA A 103 11.09 -12.92 14.84
CA ALA A 103 9.68 -12.96 14.53
C ALA A 103 8.81 -12.88 15.80
N GLN A 104 9.18 -13.61 16.85
CA GLN A 104 8.50 -13.54 18.15
C GLN A 104 8.51 -12.13 18.75
N LYS A 105 9.66 -11.48 18.73
CA LYS A 105 9.82 -10.12 19.27
C LYS A 105 9.04 -9.10 18.42
N VAL A 106 9.22 -9.12 17.09
CA VAL A 106 8.53 -8.21 16.16
C VAL A 106 7.02 -8.40 16.24
N PHE A 107 6.51 -9.64 16.27
CA PHE A 107 5.09 -9.92 16.43
C PHE A 107 4.53 -9.31 17.72
N ARG A 108 5.21 -9.50 18.84
CA ARG A 108 4.82 -8.88 20.13
C ARG A 108 4.82 -7.36 20.06
N GLN A 109 5.86 -6.76 19.47
CA GLN A 109 5.95 -5.31 19.32
C GLN A 109 4.85 -4.73 18.43
N ILE A 110 4.50 -5.40 17.33
CA ILE A 110 3.37 -4.99 16.48
C ILE A 110 2.06 -5.00 17.27
N LEU A 111 1.80 -6.04 18.09
CA LEU A 111 0.58 -6.11 18.90
C LEU A 111 0.51 -4.98 19.94
N HIS A 112 1.64 -4.61 20.55
CA HIS A 112 1.69 -3.49 21.50
C HIS A 112 1.62 -2.11 20.84
N ARG A 113 2.09 -1.98 19.60
CA ARG A 113 2.20 -0.73 18.86
C ARG A 113 1.50 -0.82 17.50
N TYR A 114 0.28 -1.33 17.52
CA TYR A 114 -0.47 -1.63 16.28
C TYR A 114 -0.72 -0.38 15.41
N SER A 115 -0.84 0.81 16.02
CA SER A 115 -0.96 2.09 15.31
C SER A 115 0.23 2.41 14.42
N ASP A 116 1.41 1.88 14.77
CA ASP A 116 2.66 2.13 14.05
C ASP A 116 2.90 1.11 12.92
N PHE A 117 2.06 0.07 12.85
CA PHE A 117 2.07 -0.93 11.79
C PHE A 117 1.44 -0.35 10.51
N SER A 118 2.27 0.34 9.72
CA SER A 118 1.87 1.16 8.58
C SER A 118 1.61 0.35 7.31
N VAL A 119 0.53 -0.44 7.30
CA VAL A 119 -0.05 -1.08 6.12
C VAL A 119 -1.41 -0.44 5.88
N MET A 120 -1.57 0.34 4.80
CA MET A 120 -2.77 1.17 4.60
C MET A 120 -3.05 1.44 3.13
N THR A 121 -4.18 2.09 2.84
CA THR A 121 -4.46 2.56 1.48
C THR A 121 -3.67 3.82 1.15
N ILE A 122 -3.50 4.09 -0.16
CA ILE A 122 -2.86 5.32 -0.66
C ILE A 122 -3.59 6.55 -0.09
N ASP A 123 -4.93 6.55 -0.08
CA ASP A 123 -5.73 7.66 0.45
C ASP A 123 -5.46 7.92 1.93
N LYS A 124 -5.38 6.85 2.75
CA LYS A 124 -5.04 6.97 4.18
C LYS A 124 -3.64 7.51 4.38
N PHE A 125 -2.69 7.05 3.56
CA PHE A 125 -1.33 7.56 3.61
C PHE A 125 -1.27 9.05 3.24
N THR A 126 -1.90 9.43 2.13
CA THR A 126 -1.97 10.84 1.67
C THR A 126 -2.63 11.71 2.73
N LYS A 127 -3.76 11.27 3.30
CA LYS A 127 -4.43 12.00 4.39
C LYS A 127 -3.51 12.17 5.60
N LYS A 128 -2.79 11.12 6.02
CA LYS A 128 -1.84 11.17 7.14
C LYS A 128 -0.70 12.16 6.83
N LEU A 129 -0.19 12.15 5.57
CA LEU A 129 0.85 13.08 5.14
C LEU A 129 0.35 14.53 5.18
N VAL A 130 -0.80 14.83 4.58
CA VAL A 130 -1.40 16.18 4.59
C VAL A 130 -1.68 16.64 6.03
N SER A 131 -2.19 15.75 6.90
CA SER A 131 -2.43 16.07 8.32
C SER A 131 -1.16 16.40 9.10
N SER A 132 0.02 15.99 8.62
CA SER A 132 1.30 16.34 9.26
C SER A 132 1.80 17.73 8.87
N PHE A 133 1.20 18.36 7.85
CA PHE A 133 1.56 19.68 7.30
C PHE A 133 0.40 20.66 7.35
N THR A 134 -0.58 20.46 8.23
CA THR A 134 -1.79 21.31 8.31
C THR A 134 -1.44 22.78 8.57
N ASP A 135 -0.47 23.05 9.44
CA ASP A 135 -0.04 24.41 9.77
C ASP A 135 0.58 25.13 8.56
N GLU A 136 1.47 24.44 7.83
CA GLU A 136 2.12 24.97 6.63
C GLU A 136 1.15 25.17 5.47
N LEU A 137 0.11 24.34 5.40
CA LEU A 137 -0.92 24.40 4.37
C LEU A 137 -2.07 25.36 4.73
N GLY A 138 -2.08 25.93 5.93
CA GLY A 138 -3.17 26.79 6.42
C GLY A 138 -4.50 26.05 6.55
N LEU A 139 -4.49 24.75 6.74
CA LEU A 139 -5.66 23.91 6.88
C LEU A 139 -6.10 23.84 8.36
N PRO A 140 -7.40 23.69 8.67
CA PRO A 140 -7.85 23.42 10.02
C PRO A 140 -7.29 22.05 10.49
N PHE A 141 -6.96 21.95 11.78
CA PHE A 141 -6.37 20.75 12.38
C PHE A 141 -7.22 19.49 12.15
N VAL A 142 -8.54 19.65 12.05
CA VAL A 142 -9.47 18.60 11.64
C VAL A 142 -10.08 19.01 10.30
N PHE A 143 -9.68 18.33 9.24
CA PHE A 143 -10.28 18.50 7.92
C PHE A 143 -10.87 17.17 7.42
N GLU A 144 -11.97 17.27 6.71
CA GLU A 144 -12.58 16.13 6.03
C GLU A 144 -12.17 16.13 4.55
N THR A 145 -11.75 14.97 4.06
CA THR A 145 -11.59 14.76 2.62
C THR A 145 -12.93 14.29 2.09
N LYS A 146 -13.63 15.15 1.35
CA LYS A 146 -14.87 14.79 0.64
C LYS A 146 -14.51 14.52 -0.82
N LEU A 147 -14.92 13.37 -1.32
CA LEU A 147 -15.13 13.13 -2.75
C LEU A 147 -16.54 13.67 -3.03
N ASP A 148 -16.64 14.96 -3.23
CA ASP A 148 -17.91 15.61 -3.47
C ASP A 148 -18.13 15.66 -4.99
N SER A 149 -18.86 14.65 -5.50
CA SER A 149 -19.34 14.65 -6.89
C SER A 149 -20.21 15.84 -7.19
N ASP A 150 -20.92 16.38 -6.19
CA ASP A 150 -21.83 17.49 -6.32
C ASP A 150 -21.05 18.80 -6.54
N LEU A 151 -19.91 19.00 -5.87
CA LEU A 151 -19.03 20.17 -6.13
C LEU A 151 -18.43 20.15 -7.54
N LEU A 152 -18.10 18.96 -8.06
CA LEU A 152 -17.62 18.84 -9.43
C LEU A 152 -18.77 19.12 -10.43
N GLY A 153 -19.98 18.62 -10.15
CA GLY A 153 -21.18 18.91 -10.91
C GLY A 153 -21.47 20.41 -10.94
N ASP A 154 -21.51 21.05 -9.78
CA ASP A 154 -21.73 22.50 -9.66
C ASP A 154 -20.65 23.31 -10.38
N ALA A 155 -19.39 22.86 -10.32
CA ALA A 155 -18.29 23.54 -11.03
C ALA A 155 -18.43 23.41 -12.55
N VAL A 156 -18.82 22.24 -13.04
CA VAL A 156 -19.10 22.01 -14.47
C VAL A 156 -20.31 22.81 -14.92
N ASP A 157 -21.40 22.84 -14.15
CA ASP A 157 -22.61 23.61 -14.45
C ASP A 157 -22.30 25.12 -14.53
N ARG A 158 -21.50 25.65 -13.61
CA ARG A 158 -21.03 27.04 -13.63
C ARG A 158 -20.13 27.32 -14.84
N LEU A 159 -19.28 26.37 -15.23
CA LEU A 159 -18.44 26.51 -16.42
C LEU A 159 -19.30 26.50 -17.69
N LEU A 160 -20.28 25.60 -17.79
CA LEU A 160 -21.18 25.51 -18.92
C LEU A 160 -22.10 26.76 -19.04
N ALA A 161 -22.50 27.33 -17.92
CA ALA A 161 -23.29 28.56 -17.89
C ALA A 161 -22.57 29.77 -18.49
N ARG A 162 -21.23 29.76 -18.56
CA ARG A 162 -20.41 30.84 -19.15
C ARG A 162 -20.22 30.72 -20.66
N ILE A 163 -20.69 29.64 -21.28
CA ILE A 163 -20.60 29.45 -22.73
C ILE A 163 -21.39 30.52 -23.42
N GLY A 164 -20.76 31.22 -24.36
CA GLY A 164 -21.37 32.32 -25.13
C GLY A 164 -21.35 33.68 -24.43
N GLU A 165 -20.77 33.81 -23.24
CA GLU A 165 -20.56 35.08 -22.59
C GLU A 165 -19.37 35.86 -23.21
N GLU A 166 -19.41 37.18 -23.13
CA GLU A 166 -18.35 38.05 -23.62
C GLU A 166 -17.04 37.79 -22.81
N GLY A 167 -15.95 37.46 -23.51
CA GLY A 167 -14.66 37.11 -22.92
C GLY A 167 -14.44 35.61 -22.71
N GLU A 168 -15.42 34.76 -23.05
CA GLU A 168 -15.34 33.29 -22.90
C GLU A 168 -15.28 32.53 -24.27
N GLU A 169 -14.71 33.20 -25.28
CA GLU A 169 -14.64 32.69 -26.64
C GLU A 169 -13.88 31.35 -26.70
N VAL A 170 -12.79 31.20 -25.94
CA VAL A 170 -11.97 29.98 -25.90
C VAL A 170 -12.78 28.83 -25.33
N LEU A 171 -13.54 29.06 -24.26
CA LEU A 171 -14.39 28.05 -23.65
C LEU A 171 -15.49 27.64 -24.61
N THR A 172 -16.13 28.61 -25.27
CA THR A 172 -17.21 28.39 -26.25
C THR A 172 -16.72 27.52 -27.40
N ASP A 173 -15.56 27.88 -27.99
CA ASP A 173 -14.95 27.13 -29.10
C ASP A 173 -14.61 25.68 -28.72
N VAL A 174 -14.04 25.47 -27.53
CA VAL A 174 -13.68 24.10 -27.05
C VAL A 174 -14.94 23.26 -26.90
N VAL A 175 -15.99 23.82 -26.30
CA VAL A 175 -17.24 23.09 -26.07
C VAL A 175 -17.96 22.81 -27.40
N GLU A 176 -18.03 23.78 -28.33
CA GLU A 176 -18.60 23.57 -29.66
C GLU A 176 -17.86 22.47 -30.44
N LYS A 177 -16.53 22.47 -30.39
CA LYS A 177 -15.71 21.44 -31.03
C LYS A 177 -15.99 20.08 -30.46
N TYR A 178 -16.05 19.97 -29.13
CA TYR A 178 -16.41 18.72 -28.45
C TYR A 178 -17.79 18.21 -28.87
N TYR A 179 -18.78 19.09 -28.95
CA TYR A 179 -20.13 18.74 -29.42
C TYR A 179 -20.15 18.23 -30.84
N ARG A 180 -19.42 18.87 -31.76
CA ARG A 180 -19.30 18.44 -33.15
C ARG A 180 -18.72 17.02 -33.27
N GLU A 181 -17.60 16.80 -32.54
CA GLU A 181 -16.95 15.49 -32.52
C GLU A 181 -17.88 14.40 -31.96
N LYS A 182 -18.63 14.68 -30.90
CA LYS A 182 -19.59 13.72 -30.33
C LYS A 182 -20.78 13.47 -31.22
N ALA A 183 -21.29 14.46 -31.91
CA ALA A 183 -22.37 14.31 -32.86
C ALA A 183 -21.96 13.45 -34.09
N GLU A 184 -20.72 13.59 -34.56
CA GLU A 184 -20.12 12.76 -35.60
C GLU A 184 -19.93 11.30 -35.17
N GLU A 185 -19.61 11.04 -33.89
CA GLU A 185 -19.53 9.69 -33.35
C GLU A 185 -20.88 9.00 -33.11
N GLY A 186 -22.00 9.68 -33.29
CA GLY A 186 -23.34 9.13 -33.11
C GLY A 186 -23.70 8.79 -31.66
N LYS A 187 -23.00 9.33 -30.69
CA LYS A 187 -23.24 9.11 -29.25
C LYS A 187 -24.19 10.16 -28.69
N ASN A 188 -25.29 9.71 -28.08
CA ASN A 188 -26.22 10.58 -27.35
C ASN A 188 -25.62 11.06 -26.01
N TRP A 189 -26.10 12.20 -25.51
CA TRP A 189 -25.81 12.72 -24.19
C TRP A 189 -26.13 11.69 -23.11
N GLY A 190 -25.11 11.35 -22.25
CA GLY A 190 -25.34 10.53 -21.07
C GLY A 190 -25.08 9.03 -21.21
N SER A 191 -24.37 8.56 -22.22
CA SER A 191 -23.87 7.17 -22.29
C SER A 191 -22.37 7.09 -22.02
#